data_d3a57304dd97fcb0cf93bd1525c60428
#
_entry.id   d3a57304dd97fcb0cf93bd1525c60428
#
_cell.length_a   1.000
_cell.length_b   1.000
_cell.length_c   1.000
_cell.angle_alpha   90.00
_cell.angle_beta   90.00
_cell.angle_gamma   90.00
#
_symmetry.space_group_name_H-M   'P 1'
#
loop_
_entity.id
_entity.type
_entity.pdbx_description
1 polymer ?
#
loop_
_entity_poly.entity_id
_entity_poly.type
_entity_poly.pdbx_seq_one_letter_code
_entity_poly.pdbx_strand_id
1 'polypeptide(L)'
;MGIFFIQPVVFGVWLALIPEVQSGLNLDKSQLALGLMGTPAGMLVTLPFAGKVAHTFGIRKILYIGFPVYFFSIILIGQANGLYSLFLVLFLVGVSMSLLELALNVHAGRVEKHTQRVIMNRCHGFWSLGIMTGSLLGSVLESESTVWLILIICASASFPFALFLCLGLPSYENVNSAEVSPTLVISQFPAILIGICLFAFGITMTEGAMANWASVYLKEMLGPEAQGTGYGFGLFAAFVALGRFFGDSLNTKLGTIKVARVFVITSIIGLIFLVISNDLWLALAGFALIGLGVSVGFPLAVTAAASIDDKREASYVAFLSLISLIGFLVGPPIIGFLANTTNLKTGLTMLFPGLLLSLFLSSKLRSSKPKKRND
;
A
#
# COMPACT_ATOMS: atom_id res chain seq x y z
N MET A 1 -10.27 11.64 -8.52
CA MET A 1 -9.85 11.65 -7.11
C MET A 1 -10.87 10.94 -6.20
N GLY A 2 -12.17 11.27 -6.23
CA GLY A 2 -13.17 10.61 -5.38
C GLY A 2 -13.18 9.09 -5.45
N ILE A 3 -12.98 8.51 -6.63
CA ILE A 3 -12.93 7.05 -6.79
C ILE A 3 -11.68 6.42 -6.16
N PHE A 4 -10.54 7.12 -6.16
CA PHE A 4 -9.35 6.72 -5.43
C PHE A 4 -9.50 6.83 -3.92
N PHE A 5 -10.40 7.68 -3.44
CA PHE A 5 -10.75 7.78 -2.04
C PHE A 5 -11.68 6.64 -1.60
N ILE A 6 -12.78 6.40 -2.34
CA ILE A 6 -13.82 5.48 -1.88
C ILE A 6 -13.38 4.00 -1.95
N GLN A 7 -12.51 3.64 -2.93
CA GLN A 7 -12.03 2.27 -3.08
C GLN A 7 -11.34 1.75 -1.81
N PRO A 8 -10.35 2.44 -1.22
CA PRO A 8 -9.62 1.92 -0.08
C PRO A 8 -10.33 2.12 1.27
N VAL A 9 -11.46 2.84 1.34
CA VAL A 9 -12.17 3.03 2.62
C VAL A 9 -12.50 1.67 3.26
N VAL A 10 -13.14 0.76 2.53
CA VAL A 10 -13.54 -0.54 3.10
C VAL A 10 -12.34 -1.43 3.40
N PHE A 11 -11.25 -1.29 2.63
CA PHE A 11 -9.99 -1.96 2.94
C PHE A 11 -9.36 -1.41 4.24
N GLY A 12 -9.43 -0.11 4.48
CA GLY A 12 -9.00 0.50 5.73
C GLY A 12 -9.82 0.00 6.93
N VAL A 13 -11.14 -0.18 6.77
CA VAL A 13 -11.99 -0.82 7.80
C VAL A 13 -11.49 -2.23 8.10
N TRP A 14 -11.22 -3.04 7.08
CA TRP A 14 -10.66 -4.37 7.25
C TRP A 14 -9.34 -4.35 8.03
N LEU A 15 -8.42 -3.44 7.70
CA LEU A 15 -7.12 -3.36 8.37
C LEU A 15 -7.23 -3.00 9.87
N ALA A 16 -8.26 -2.24 10.25
CA ALA A 16 -8.56 -1.98 11.65
C ALA A 16 -9.08 -3.24 12.38
N LEU A 17 -9.84 -4.09 11.68
CA LEU A 17 -10.50 -5.27 12.24
C LEU A 17 -9.63 -6.55 12.24
N ILE A 18 -8.37 -6.48 11.82
CA ILE A 18 -7.45 -7.65 11.81
C ILE A 18 -7.36 -8.32 13.19
N PRO A 19 -7.22 -7.60 14.32
CA PRO A 19 -7.14 -8.22 15.63
C PRO A 19 -8.41 -9.00 16.00
N GLU A 20 -9.58 -8.49 15.62
CA GLU A 20 -10.87 -9.12 15.88
C GLU A 20 -11.02 -10.43 15.10
N VAL A 21 -10.58 -10.42 13.84
CA VAL A 21 -10.55 -11.63 13.00
C VAL A 21 -9.54 -12.64 13.55
N GLN A 22 -8.35 -12.20 13.96
CA GLN A 22 -7.35 -13.05 14.59
C GLN A 22 -7.92 -13.77 15.82
N SER A 23 -8.55 -13.02 16.72
CA SER A 23 -9.13 -13.53 17.95
C SER A 23 -10.32 -14.47 17.66
N GLY A 24 -11.22 -14.07 16.77
CA GLY A 24 -12.40 -14.86 16.40
C GLY A 24 -12.06 -16.18 15.71
N LEU A 25 -10.96 -16.26 14.98
CA LEU A 25 -10.47 -17.47 14.32
C LEU A 25 -9.45 -18.26 15.18
N ASN A 26 -9.09 -17.75 16.37
CA ASN A 26 -8.07 -18.33 17.26
C ASN A 26 -6.72 -18.57 16.55
N LEU A 27 -6.29 -17.64 15.69
CA LEU A 27 -5.04 -17.76 14.95
C LEU A 27 -3.85 -17.25 15.77
N ASP A 28 -2.76 -18.00 15.80
CA ASP A 28 -1.49 -17.48 16.26
C ASP A 28 -0.91 -16.47 15.25
N LYS A 29 0.17 -15.76 15.63
CA LYS A 29 0.78 -14.72 14.77
C LYS A 29 1.33 -15.27 13.45
N SER A 30 1.87 -16.49 13.47
CA SER A 30 2.38 -17.12 12.25
C SER A 30 1.23 -17.50 11.31
N GLN A 31 0.15 -18.04 11.85
CA GLN A 31 -1.05 -18.39 11.09
C GLN A 31 -1.72 -17.13 10.52
N LEU A 32 -1.87 -16.08 11.34
CA LEU A 32 -2.38 -14.79 10.86
C LEU A 32 -1.53 -14.26 9.72
N ALA A 33 -0.20 -14.23 9.88
CA ALA A 33 0.73 -13.77 8.85
C ALA A 33 0.56 -14.52 7.53
N LEU A 34 0.41 -15.84 7.57
CA LEU A 34 0.14 -16.68 6.39
C LEU A 34 -1.22 -16.34 5.76
N GLY A 35 -2.26 -16.15 6.57
CA GLY A 35 -3.57 -15.73 6.08
C GLY A 35 -3.51 -14.37 5.34
N LEU A 36 -2.83 -13.40 5.94
CA LEU A 36 -2.67 -12.05 5.39
C LEU A 36 -1.87 -12.02 4.09
N MET A 37 -1.03 -13.03 3.81
CA MET A 37 -0.37 -13.17 2.50
C MET A 37 -1.35 -13.36 1.34
N GLY A 38 -2.61 -13.70 1.60
CA GLY A 38 -3.62 -13.88 0.54
C GLY A 38 -3.73 -12.65 -0.36
N THR A 39 -3.89 -11.44 0.18
CA THR A 39 -4.04 -10.21 -0.61
C THR A 39 -2.85 -9.97 -1.55
N PRO A 40 -1.60 -9.87 -1.08
CA PRO A 40 -0.47 -9.64 -1.99
C PRO A 40 -0.21 -10.82 -2.93
N ALA A 41 -0.52 -12.06 -2.55
CA ALA A 41 -0.45 -13.21 -3.45
C ALA A 41 -1.46 -13.10 -4.61
N GLY A 42 -2.69 -12.69 -4.31
CA GLY A 42 -3.71 -12.41 -5.33
C GLY A 42 -3.28 -11.29 -6.29
N MET A 43 -2.68 -10.23 -5.76
CA MET A 43 -2.13 -9.14 -6.59
C MET A 43 -1.00 -9.63 -7.49
N LEU A 44 -0.04 -10.38 -6.98
CA LEU A 44 1.09 -10.92 -7.74
C LEU A 44 0.65 -11.83 -8.89
N VAL A 45 -0.30 -12.73 -8.62
CA VAL A 45 -0.82 -13.65 -9.64
C VAL A 45 -1.59 -12.90 -10.71
N THR A 46 -2.29 -11.83 -10.37
CA THR A 46 -3.12 -11.06 -11.30
C THR A 46 -2.29 -10.11 -12.18
N LEU A 47 -1.22 -9.54 -11.65
CA LEU A 47 -0.42 -8.49 -12.28
C LEU A 47 0.01 -8.81 -13.72
N PRO A 48 0.54 -10.04 -14.06
CA PRO A 48 0.94 -10.37 -15.43
C PRO A 48 -0.22 -10.39 -16.44
N PHE A 49 -1.43 -10.65 -15.96
CA PHE A 49 -2.62 -10.78 -16.82
C PHE A 49 -3.48 -9.52 -16.85
N ALA A 50 -3.30 -8.61 -15.88
CA ALA A 50 -4.14 -7.43 -15.69
C ALA A 50 -4.16 -6.53 -16.94
N GLY A 51 -3.02 -6.34 -17.60
CA GLY A 51 -2.94 -5.58 -18.86
C GLY A 51 -3.74 -6.21 -20.00
N LYS A 52 -3.67 -7.54 -20.17
CA LYS A 52 -4.46 -8.28 -21.19
C LYS A 52 -5.95 -8.20 -20.89
N VAL A 53 -6.33 -8.35 -19.62
CA VAL A 53 -7.72 -8.20 -19.17
C VAL A 53 -8.22 -6.79 -19.47
N ALA A 54 -7.42 -5.77 -19.17
CA ALA A 54 -7.77 -4.37 -19.44
C ALA A 54 -7.92 -4.07 -20.94
N HIS A 55 -7.08 -4.67 -21.78
CA HIS A 55 -7.20 -4.56 -23.23
C HIS A 55 -8.47 -5.24 -23.76
N THR A 56 -8.74 -6.46 -23.30
CA THR A 56 -9.87 -7.28 -23.80
C THR A 56 -11.23 -6.73 -23.36
N PHE A 57 -11.39 -6.40 -22.08
CA PHE A 57 -12.68 -5.98 -21.52
C PHE A 57 -12.88 -4.46 -21.51
N GLY A 58 -11.80 -3.70 -21.58
CA GLY A 58 -11.81 -2.24 -21.47
C GLY A 58 -11.92 -1.77 -20.02
N ILE A 59 -11.30 -0.62 -19.75
CA ILE A 59 -11.15 -0.03 -18.39
C ILE A 59 -12.52 0.18 -17.71
N ARG A 60 -13.53 0.65 -18.42
CA ARG A 60 -14.86 0.90 -17.83
C ARG A 60 -15.52 -0.37 -17.31
N LYS A 61 -15.50 -1.46 -18.10
CA LYS A 61 -16.10 -2.73 -17.68
C LYS A 61 -15.39 -3.30 -16.46
N ILE A 62 -14.03 -3.16 -16.40
CA ILE A 62 -13.27 -3.58 -15.23
C ILE A 62 -13.72 -2.81 -13.98
N LEU A 63 -13.95 -1.50 -14.07
CA LEU A 63 -14.44 -0.72 -12.94
C LEU A 63 -15.85 -1.13 -12.53
N TYR A 64 -16.78 -1.31 -13.50
CA TYR A 64 -18.17 -1.68 -13.20
C TYR A 64 -18.33 -3.09 -12.60
N ILE A 65 -17.50 -4.04 -13.01
CA ILE A 65 -17.54 -5.41 -12.50
C ILE A 65 -16.60 -5.54 -11.29
N GLY A 66 -15.46 -4.87 -11.33
CA GLY A 66 -14.43 -4.98 -10.30
C GLY A 66 -14.87 -4.44 -8.94
N PHE A 67 -15.61 -3.33 -8.88
CA PHE A 67 -16.10 -2.80 -7.60
C PHE A 67 -17.07 -3.74 -6.88
N PRO A 68 -18.14 -4.27 -7.54
CA PRO A 68 -18.98 -5.29 -6.90
C PRO A 68 -18.18 -6.50 -6.40
N VAL A 69 -17.27 -7.04 -7.21
CA VAL A 69 -16.45 -8.20 -6.83
C VAL A 69 -15.53 -7.86 -5.65
N TYR A 70 -14.92 -6.69 -5.67
CA TYR A 70 -14.05 -6.21 -4.60
C TYR A 70 -14.80 -6.06 -3.27
N PHE A 71 -15.92 -5.34 -3.26
CA PHE A 71 -16.71 -5.15 -2.04
C PHE A 71 -17.28 -6.46 -1.52
N PHE A 72 -17.75 -7.33 -2.41
CA PHE A 72 -18.22 -8.66 -2.04
C PHE A 72 -17.09 -9.50 -1.41
N SER A 73 -15.89 -9.48 -2.01
CA SER A 73 -14.74 -10.20 -1.47
C SER A 73 -14.36 -9.71 -0.07
N ILE A 74 -14.42 -8.41 0.19
CA ILE A 74 -14.15 -7.86 1.53
C ILE A 74 -15.21 -8.31 2.54
N ILE A 75 -16.50 -8.35 2.17
CA ILE A 75 -17.57 -8.84 3.05
C ILE A 75 -17.33 -10.30 3.44
N LEU A 76 -16.83 -11.13 2.53
CA LEU A 76 -16.54 -12.53 2.79
C LEU A 76 -15.46 -12.76 3.84
N ILE A 77 -14.62 -11.76 4.15
CA ILE A 77 -13.62 -11.87 5.23
C ILE A 77 -14.30 -12.19 6.56
N GLY A 78 -15.45 -11.57 6.83
CA GLY A 78 -16.22 -11.81 8.04
C GLY A 78 -16.88 -13.19 8.13
N GLN A 79 -16.82 -13.99 7.06
CA GLN A 79 -17.30 -15.38 7.00
C GLN A 79 -16.16 -16.42 7.02
N ALA A 80 -14.92 -15.96 7.11
CA ALA A 80 -13.78 -16.87 7.25
C ALA A 80 -13.94 -17.72 8.54
N ASN A 81 -13.54 -18.97 8.46
CA ASN A 81 -13.65 -19.94 9.56
C ASN A 81 -12.31 -20.59 9.95
N GLY A 82 -11.21 -20.05 9.45
CA GLY A 82 -9.84 -20.48 9.74
C GLY A 82 -8.83 -19.92 8.76
N LEU A 83 -7.57 -20.32 8.90
CA LEU A 83 -6.44 -19.86 8.11
C LEU A 83 -6.67 -19.95 6.60
N TYR A 84 -7.07 -21.12 6.10
CA TYR A 84 -7.18 -21.37 4.65
C TYR A 84 -8.31 -20.57 4.02
N SER A 85 -9.46 -20.46 4.67
CA SER A 85 -10.56 -19.63 4.18
C SER A 85 -10.22 -18.15 4.21
N LEU A 86 -9.54 -17.68 5.26
CA LEU A 86 -9.02 -16.30 5.35
C LEU A 86 -8.05 -16.00 4.19
N PHE A 87 -7.07 -16.88 3.95
CA PHE A 87 -6.13 -16.73 2.83
C PHE A 87 -6.85 -16.67 1.48
N LEU A 88 -7.80 -17.59 1.22
CA LEU A 88 -8.52 -17.62 -0.06
C LEU A 88 -9.39 -16.38 -0.29
N VAL A 89 -10.08 -15.92 0.74
CA VAL A 89 -10.89 -14.70 0.64
C VAL A 89 -10.00 -13.48 0.41
N LEU A 90 -8.90 -13.35 1.16
CA LEU A 90 -7.94 -12.27 0.96
C LEU A 90 -7.25 -12.36 -0.41
N PHE A 91 -7.02 -13.55 -0.94
CA PHE A 91 -6.54 -13.74 -2.30
C PHE A 91 -7.52 -13.15 -3.32
N LEU A 92 -8.83 -13.38 -3.17
CA LEU A 92 -9.86 -12.77 -4.04
C LEU A 92 -9.90 -11.24 -3.90
N VAL A 93 -9.72 -10.71 -2.69
CA VAL A 93 -9.54 -9.27 -2.47
C VAL A 93 -8.34 -8.75 -3.26
N GLY A 94 -7.21 -9.44 -3.20
CA GLY A 94 -6.00 -9.08 -3.93
C GLY A 94 -6.17 -9.09 -5.44
N VAL A 95 -6.84 -10.11 -6.00
CA VAL A 95 -7.17 -10.21 -7.44
C VAL A 95 -8.01 -9.01 -7.88
N SER A 96 -9.11 -8.75 -7.18
CA SER A 96 -10.03 -7.64 -7.53
C SER A 96 -9.37 -6.28 -7.35
N MET A 97 -8.58 -6.10 -6.28
CA MET A 97 -7.85 -4.86 -5.99
C MET A 97 -6.81 -4.56 -7.08
N SER A 98 -6.04 -5.56 -7.52
CA SER A 98 -5.05 -5.40 -8.59
C SER A 98 -5.67 -4.93 -9.91
N LEU A 99 -6.81 -5.51 -10.30
CA LEU A 99 -7.52 -5.11 -11.52
C LEU A 99 -8.10 -3.69 -11.42
N LEU A 100 -8.69 -3.34 -10.27
CA LEU A 100 -9.21 -1.99 -10.02
C LEU A 100 -8.08 -0.95 -10.00
N GLU A 101 -6.97 -1.24 -9.34
CA GLU A 101 -5.83 -0.33 -9.24
C GLU A 101 -5.23 -0.06 -10.63
N LEU A 102 -5.04 -1.10 -11.45
CA LEU A 102 -4.62 -0.93 -12.83
C LEU A 102 -5.60 -0.04 -13.61
N ALA A 103 -6.90 -0.33 -13.53
CA ALA A 103 -7.92 0.41 -14.26
C ALA A 103 -7.98 1.89 -13.84
N LEU A 104 -7.88 2.17 -12.55
CA LEU A 104 -7.87 3.52 -12.00
C LEU A 104 -6.61 4.30 -12.41
N ASN A 105 -5.44 3.67 -12.33
CA ASN A 105 -4.17 4.30 -12.73
C ASN A 105 -4.13 4.60 -14.22
N VAL A 106 -4.56 3.67 -15.08
CA VAL A 106 -4.65 3.90 -16.53
C VAL A 106 -5.64 5.02 -16.84
N HIS A 107 -6.80 5.04 -16.16
CA HIS A 107 -7.79 6.09 -16.35
C HIS A 107 -7.25 7.47 -15.92
N ALA A 108 -6.59 7.55 -14.75
CA ALA A 108 -5.97 8.79 -14.27
C ALA A 108 -4.90 9.30 -15.24
N GLY A 109 -4.05 8.41 -15.79
CA GLY A 109 -3.07 8.77 -16.81
C GLY A 109 -3.70 9.29 -18.12
N ARG A 110 -4.86 8.74 -18.53
CA ARG A 110 -5.62 9.28 -19.67
C ARG A 110 -6.17 10.68 -19.38
N VAL A 111 -6.69 10.90 -18.18
CA VAL A 111 -7.15 12.24 -17.74
C VAL A 111 -5.98 13.24 -17.78
N GLU A 112 -4.79 12.88 -17.28
CA GLU A 112 -3.60 13.73 -17.33
C GLU A 112 -3.24 14.14 -18.76
N LYS A 113 -3.18 13.15 -19.67
CA LYS A 113 -2.88 13.41 -21.09
C LYS A 113 -3.91 14.33 -21.76
N HIS A 114 -5.18 14.16 -21.43
CA HIS A 114 -6.26 14.94 -22.04
C HIS A 114 -6.36 16.35 -21.47
N THR A 115 -6.15 16.51 -20.17
CA THR A 115 -6.28 17.81 -19.49
C THR A 115 -4.97 18.58 -19.37
N GLN A 116 -3.83 17.95 -19.70
CA GLN A 116 -2.46 18.49 -19.52
C GLN A 116 -2.20 18.91 -18.06
N ARG A 117 -2.85 18.23 -17.08
CA ARG A 117 -2.70 18.50 -15.64
C ARG A 117 -2.21 17.26 -14.93
N VAL A 118 -1.14 17.38 -14.16
CA VAL A 118 -0.62 16.28 -13.31
C VAL A 118 -1.56 16.08 -12.13
N ILE A 119 -2.19 14.91 -12.03
CA ILE A 119 -3.15 14.56 -10.96
C ILE A 119 -2.80 13.27 -10.23
N MET A 120 -1.88 12.44 -10.72
CA MET A 120 -1.60 11.10 -10.21
C MET A 120 -1.22 11.13 -8.72
N ASN A 121 -0.28 11.99 -8.31
CA ASN A 121 0.10 12.11 -6.90
C ASN A 121 -1.08 12.48 -6.01
N ARG A 122 -1.97 13.37 -6.47
CA ARG A 122 -3.20 13.72 -5.76
C ARG A 122 -4.14 12.51 -5.64
N CYS A 123 -4.28 11.71 -6.70
CA CYS A 123 -5.09 10.49 -6.67
C CYS A 123 -4.58 9.53 -5.59
N HIS A 124 -3.28 9.28 -5.51
CA HIS A 124 -2.68 8.44 -4.47
C HIS A 124 -2.74 9.08 -3.07
N GLY A 125 -2.71 10.42 -2.96
CA GLY A 125 -3.01 11.12 -1.72
C GLY A 125 -4.44 10.86 -1.23
N PHE A 126 -5.43 10.94 -2.13
CA PHE A 126 -6.82 10.59 -1.83
C PHE A 126 -6.99 9.12 -1.47
N TRP A 127 -6.21 8.21 -2.07
CA TRP A 127 -6.16 6.80 -1.71
C TRP A 127 -5.72 6.62 -0.24
N SER A 128 -4.64 7.29 0.17
CA SER A 128 -4.17 7.25 1.57
C SER A 128 -5.18 7.83 2.55
N LEU A 129 -5.88 8.92 2.18
CA LEU A 129 -6.98 9.49 2.98
C LEU A 129 -8.15 8.53 3.10
N GLY A 130 -8.48 7.77 2.04
CA GLY A 130 -9.51 6.74 2.07
C GLY A 130 -9.18 5.62 3.06
N ILE A 131 -7.93 5.12 3.02
CA ILE A 131 -7.44 4.13 4.00
C ILE A 131 -7.54 4.66 5.43
N MET A 132 -7.07 5.88 5.67
CA MET A 132 -7.16 6.54 6.98
C MET A 132 -8.61 6.59 7.46
N THR A 133 -9.51 7.10 6.62
CA THR A 133 -10.94 7.21 6.96
C THR A 133 -11.53 5.84 7.30
N GLY A 134 -11.23 4.83 6.49
CA GLY A 134 -11.69 3.46 6.73
C GLY A 134 -11.14 2.87 8.02
N SER A 135 -9.85 3.06 8.31
CA SER A 135 -9.25 2.56 9.54
C SER A 135 -9.85 3.22 10.79
N LEU A 136 -10.10 4.53 10.74
CA LEU A 136 -10.77 5.24 11.84
C LEU A 136 -12.22 4.76 12.02
N LEU A 137 -12.96 4.57 10.90
CA LEU A 137 -14.34 4.04 10.95
C LEU A 137 -14.36 2.63 11.53
N GLY A 138 -13.46 1.74 11.10
CA GLY A 138 -13.31 0.39 11.64
C GLY A 138 -13.07 0.40 13.15
N SER A 139 -12.18 1.27 13.61
CA SER A 139 -11.86 1.44 15.04
C SER A 139 -13.03 1.91 15.90
N VAL A 140 -13.89 2.76 15.35
CA VAL A 140 -15.09 3.23 16.07
C VAL A 140 -16.16 2.15 16.09
N LEU A 141 -16.30 1.37 15.00
CA LEU A 141 -17.37 0.39 14.86
C LEU A 141 -17.04 -0.97 15.49
N GLU A 142 -15.77 -1.27 15.78
CA GLU A 142 -15.34 -2.57 16.31
C GLU A 142 -16.04 -2.97 17.61
N SER A 143 -16.43 -1.98 18.44
CA SER A 143 -17.15 -2.19 19.70
C SER A 143 -18.64 -2.41 19.56
N GLU A 144 -19.23 -2.01 18.44
CA GLU A 144 -20.68 -1.92 18.27
C GLU A 144 -21.28 -3.15 17.57
N SER A 145 -20.46 -3.95 16.87
CA SER A 145 -20.98 -5.00 16.00
C SER A 145 -19.93 -6.08 15.66
N THR A 146 -20.41 -7.18 15.11
CA THR A 146 -19.54 -8.24 14.59
C THR A 146 -18.78 -7.77 13.34
N VAL A 147 -17.59 -8.31 13.11
CA VAL A 147 -16.75 -8.02 11.93
C VAL A 147 -17.54 -8.10 10.62
N TRP A 148 -18.35 -9.17 10.47
CA TRP A 148 -19.17 -9.38 9.27
C TRP A 148 -20.16 -8.24 9.04
N LEU A 149 -20.89 -7.81 10.09
CA LEU A 149 -21.87 -6.73 9.98
C LEU A 149 -21.22 -5.39 9.66
N ILE A 150 -20.07 -5.09 10.28
CA ILE A 150 -19.31 -3.87 10.00
C ILE A 150 -18.89 -3.83 8.52
N LEU A 151 -18.32 -4.93 8.01
CA LEU A 151 -17.90 -5.01 6.61
C LEU A 151 -19.07 -4.89 5.63
N ILE A 152 -20.24 -5.49 5.92
CA ILE A 152 -21.46 -5.33 5.11
C ILE A 152 -21.90 -3.87 5.09
N ILE A 153 -22.03 -3.22 6.24
CA ILE A 153 -22.49 -1.84 6.35
C ILE A 153 -21.56 -0.92 5.56
N CYS A 154 -20.27 -1.00 5.81
CA CYS A 154 -19.27 -0.14 5.16
C CYS A 154 -19.18 -0.40 3.65
N ALA A 155 -19.22 -1.65 3.19
CA ALA A 155 -19.20 -1.99 1.77
C ALA A 155 -20.48 -1.55 1.07
N SER A 156 -21.66 -1.80 1.68
CA SER A 156 -22.96 -1.41 1.13
C SER A 156 -23.13 0.11 1.06
N ALA A 157 -22.59 0.85 2.03
CA ALA A 157 -22.57 2.31 2.00
C ALA A 157 -21.61 2.86 0.94
N SER A 158 -20.42 2.22 0.76
CA SER A 158 -19.42 2.69 -0.19
C SER A 158 -19.77 2.35 -1.66
N PHE A 159 -20.48 1.26 -1.89
CA PHE A 159 -20.78 0.76 -3.24
C PHE A 159 -21.57 1.73 -4.12
N PRO A 160 -22.68 2.35 -3.66
CA PRO A 160 -23.43 3.35 -4.45
C PRO A 160 -22.57 4.55 -4.84
N PHE A 161 -21.70 5.01 -3.94
CA PHE A 161 -20.77 6.11 -4.23
C PHE A 161 -19.72 5.70 -5.28
N ALA A 162 -19.15 4.50 -5.16
CA ALA A 162 -18.23 3.99 -6.15
C ALA A 162 -18.89 3.88 -7.53
N LEU A 163 -20.11 3.35 -7.59
CA LEU A 163 -20.88 3.23 -8.83
C LEU A 163 -21.20 4.62 -9.43
N PHE A 164 -21.66 5.55 -8.60
CA PHE A 164 -21.94 6.93 -9.03
C PHE A 164 -20.69 7.60 -9.63
N LEU A 165 -19.55 7.46 -8.95
CA LEU A 165 -18.29 7.99 -9.45
C LEU A 165 -17.83 7.32 -10.73
N CYS A 166 -18.03 6.00 -10.89
CA CYS A 166 -17.74 5.29 -12.13
C CYS A 166 -18.60 5.77 -13.30
N LEU A 167 -19.89 6.07 -13.07
CA LEU A 167 -20.78 6.60 -14.09
C LEU A 167 -20.32 7.97 -14.60
N GLY A 168 -19.79 8.81 -13.71
CA GLY A 168 -19.24 10.13 -14.04
C GLY A 168 -17.87 10.15 -14.72
N LEU A 169 -17.21 8.99 -14.89
CA LEU A 169 -15.90 8.95 -15.53
C LEU A 169 -16.01 9.20 -17.04
N PRO A 170 -15.18 10.10 -17.61
CA PRO A 170 -15.16 10.36 -19.05
C PRO A 170 -14.77 9.09 -19.84
N SER A 171 -15.36 8.92 -21.01
CA SER A 171 -14.96 7.86 -21.96
C SER A 171 -13.76 8.32 -22.77
N TYR A 172 -12.66 7.59 -22.66
CA TYR A 172 -11.53 7.74 -23.56
C TYR A 172 -11.43 6.51 -24.46
N GLU A 173 -11.19 6.71 -25.74
CA GLU A 173 -10.95 5.61 -26.68
C GLU A 173 -9.75 4.75 -26.21
N ASN A 174 -9.85 3.45 -26.44
CA ASN A 174 -8.72 2.56 -26.17
C ASN A 174 -7.60 2.92 -27.15
N VAL A 175 -6.65 3.72 -26.69
CA VAL A 175 -5.38 3.85 -27.39
C VAL A 175 -4.77 2.45 -27.37
N ASN A 176 -4.52 1.88 -28.55
CA ASN A 176 -3.75 0.65 -28.70
C ASN A 176 -2.38 0.92 -28.04
N SER A 177 -2.27 0.65 -26.76
CA SER A 177 -1.00 0.59 -26.09
C SER A 177 -0.28 -0.60 -26.72
N ALA A 178 0.68 -0.29 -27.58
CA ALA A 178 1.57 -1.30 -28.14
C ALA A 178 2.04 -2.21 -27.00
N GLU A 179 2.04 -3.49 -27.29
CA GLU A 179 2.48 -4.57 -26.41
C GLU A 179 3.84 -4.20 -25.78
N VAL A 180 3.80 -3.67 -24.56
CA VAL A 180 4.98 -3.67 -23.71
C VAL A 180 4.84 -4.88 -22.80
N SER A 181 5.13 -6.04 -23.35
CA SER A 181 5.64 -7.14 -22.54
C SER A 181 7.13 -6.85 -22.34
N PRO A 182 7.55 -6.27 -21.22
CA PRO A 182 8.97 -6.17 -20.94
C PRO A 182 9.42 -7.61 -20.71
N THR A 183 10.20 -8.16 -21.64
CA THR A 183 11.01 -9.35 -21.36
C THR A 183 12.00 -8.91 -20.27
N LEU A 184 11.68 -9.26 -19.03
CA LEU A 184 12.50 -8.94 -17.86
C LEU A 184 13.76 -9.82 -17.89
N VAL A 185 14.75 -9.43 -18.69
CA VAL A 185 16.06 -10.08 -18.69
C VAL A 185 16.90 -9.40 -17.61
N ILE A 186 16.84 -9.95 -16.39
CA ILE A 186 17.48 -9.39 -15.17
C ILE A 186 18.98 -9.15 -15.37
N SER A 187 19.68 -10.01 -16.16
CA SER A 187 21.11 -9.85 -16.46
C SER A 187 21.49 -8.56 -17.20
N GLN A 188 20.52 -7.85 -17.77
CA GLN A 188 20.73 -6.60 -18.50
C GLN A 188 20.44 -5.34 -17.66
N PHE A 189 20.09 -5.50 -16.39
CA PHE A 189 19.76 -4.36 -15.53
C PHE A 189 21.02 -3.74 -14.94
N PRO A 190 21.17 -2.41 -14.98
CA PRO A 190 22.32 -1.74 -14.41
C PRO A 190 22.31 -1.84 -12.87
N ALA A 191 23.51 -1.93 -12.26
CA ALA A 191 23.65 -2.05 -10.81
C ALA A 191 22.97 -0.90 -10.02
N ILE A 192 22.85 0.29 -10.64
CA ILE A 192 22.13 1.42 -10.03
C ILE A 192 20.65 1.10 -9.86
N LEU A 193 20.01 0.42 -10.82
CA LEU A 193 18.60 0.01 -10.73
C LEU A 193 18.40 -0.96 -9.57
N ILE A 194 19.32 -1.95 -9.41
CA ILE A 194 19.25 -2.88 -8.28
C ILE A 194 19.32 -2.13 -6.94
N GLY A 195 20.21 -1.13 -6.82
CA GLY A 195 20.30 -0.30 -5.63
C GLY A 195 19.01 0.49 -5.36
N ILE A 196 18.35 1.04 -6.40
CA ILE A 196 17.06 1.72 -6.27
C ILE A 196 15.95 0.74 -5.85
N CYS A 197 15.94 -0.47 -6.41
CA CYS A 197 14.99 -1.52 -6.05
C CYS A 197 15.14 -1.96 -4.59
N LEU A 198 16.37 -2.17 -4.13
CA LEU A 198 16.64 -2.53 -2.73
C LEU A 198 16.30 -1.38 -1.75
N PHE A 199 16.50 -0.13 -2.16
CA PHE A 199 16.01 1.03 -1.40
C PHE A 199 14.48 0.97 -1.25
N ALA A 200 13.76 0.76 -2.35
CA ALA A 200 12.30 0.70 -2.34
C ALA A 200 11.78 -0.52 -1.55
N PHE A 201 12.47 -1.66 -1.64
CA PHE A 201 12.14 -2.88 -0.90
C PHE A 201 12.03 -2.64 0.61
N GLY A 202 13.02 -1.98 1.23
CA GLY A 202 12.99 -1.69 2.68
C GLY A 202 11.84 -0.75 3.06
N ILE A 203 11.52 0.22 2.21
CA ILE A 203 10.39 1.15 2.41
C ILE A 203 9.06 0.38 2.35
N THR A 204 8.83 -0.37 1.28
CA THR A 204 7.55 -1.09 1.07
C THR A 204 7.38 -2.27 2.03
N MET A 205 8.48 -2.91 2.46
CA MET A 205 8.46 -3.89 3.55
C MET A 205 7.93 -3.27 4.85
N THR A 206 8.34 -2.03 5.15
CA THR A 206 7.84 -1.29 6.33
C THR A 206 6.38 -0.89 6.16
N GLU A 207 5.96 -0.43 4.99
CA GLU A 207 4.54 -0.13 4.70
C GLU A 207 3.66 -1.38 4.87
N GLY A 208 4.07 -2.53 4.31
CA GLY A 208 3.36 -3.80 4.46
C GLY A 208 3.28 -4.27 5.91
N ALA A 209 4.37 -4.10 6.67
CA ALA A 209 4.38 -4.41 8.09
C ALA A 209 3.38 -3.56 8.88
N MET A 210 3.35 -2.24 8.66
CA MET A 210 2.40 -1.35 9.33
C MET A 210 0.96 -1.67 8.95
N ALA A 211 0.67 -1.96 7.68
CA ALA A 211 -0.67 -2.32 7.23
C ALA A 211 -1.23 -3.56 7.95
N ASN A 212 -0.38 -4.54 8.23
CA ASN A 212 -0.83 -5.82 8.79
C ASN A 212 -0.69 -5.90 10.32
N TRP A 213 0.26 -5.18 10.92
CA TRP A 213 0.59 -5.34 12.34
C TRP A 213 0.23 -4.15 13.21
N ALA A 214 -0.08 -2.96 12.67
CA ALA A 214 -0.33 -1.78 13.49
C ALA A 214 -1.53 -1.96 14.45
N SER A 215 -2.65 -2.49 13.94
CA SER A 215 -3.84 -2.74 14.78
C SER A 215 -3.58 -3.86 15.79
N VAL A 216 -2.92 -4.95 15.38
CA VAL A 216 -2.53 -6.05 16.27
C VAL A 216 -1.58 -5.57 17.36
N TYR A 217 -0.62 -4.69 17.02
CA TYR A 217 0.31 -4.09 17.97
C TYR A 217 -0.43 -3.31 19.06
N LEU A 218 -1.38 -2.46 18.67
CA LEU A 218 -2.15 -1.70 19.64
C LEU A 218 -3.04 -2.61 20.50
N LYS A 219 -3.65 -3.66 19.95
CA LYS A 219 -4.44 -4.64 20.70
C LYS A 219 -3.59 -5.34 21.76
N GLU A 220 -2.40 -5.80 21.41
CA GLU A 220 -1.49 -6.44 22.37
C GLU A 220 -1.00 -5.48 23.45
N MET A 221 -0.74 -4.21 23.10
CA MET A 221 -0.25 -3.21 24.04
C MET A 221 -1.33 -2.75 25.03
N LEU A 222 -2.57 -2.58 24.56
CA LEU A 222 -3.67 -2.03 25.36
C LEU A 222 -4.48 -3.12 26.10
N GLY A 223 -4.36 -4.38 25.67
CA GLY A 223 -5.05 -5.52 26.23
C GLY A 223 -6.23 -6.02 25.39
N PRO A 224 -6.77 -7.21 25.70
CA PRO A 224 -7.76 -7.89 24.87
C PRO A 224 -9.10 -7.13 24.75
N GLU A 225 -9.47 -6.35 25.75
CA GLU A 225 -10.69 -5.53 25.77
C GLU A 225 -10.49 -4.15 25.11
N ALA A 226 -9.29 -3.87 24.59
CA ALA A 226 -9.02 -2.57 24.01
C ALA A 226 -9.81 -2.33 22.73
N GLN A 227 -10.35 -1.12 22.62
CA GLN A 227 -11.03 -0.57 21.45
C GLN A 227 -10.13 0.48 20.77
N GLY A 228 -10.45 0.82 19.51
CA GLY A 228 -9.68 1.83 18.78
C GLY A 228 -8.33 1.33 18.28
N THR A 229 -8.16 0.03 18.12
CA THR A 229 -6.89 -0.58 17.71
C THR A 229 -6.44 -0.13 16.32
N GLY A 230 -7.35 0.21 15.44
CA GLY A 230 -7.05 0.75 14.11
C GLY A 230 -6.53 2.20 14.11
N TYR A 231 -6.56 2.94 15.24
CA TYR A 231 -6.01 4.31 15.29
C TYR A 231 -4.52 4.33 14.95
N GLY A 232 -3.77 3.28 15.30
CA GLY A 232 -2.35 3.18 14.94
C GLY A 232 -2.14 3.21 13.44
N PHE A 233 -2.86 2.37 12.70
CA PHE A 233 -2.78 2.35 11.25
C PHE A 233 -3.44 3.59 10.61
N GLY A 234 -4.54 4.08 11.15
CA GLY A 234 -5.18 5.33 10.71
C GLY A 234 -4.21 6.52 10.76
N LEU A 235 -3.48 6.66 11.87
CA LEU A 235 -2.50 7.73 12.05
C LEU A 235 -1.28 7.55 11.12
N PHE A 236 -0.78 6.31 10.97
CA PHE A 236 0.23 5.98 9.97
C PHE A 236 -0.20 6.43 8.58
N ALA A 237 -1.41 6.06 8.12
CA ALA A 237 -1.94 6.40 6.81
C ALA A 237 -2.13 7.92 6.62
N ALA A 238 -2.56 8.64 7.68
CA ALA A 238 -2.66 10.09 7.68
C ALA A 238 -1.30 10.76 7.41
N PHE A 239 -0.25 10.29 8.09
CA PHE A 239 1.10 10.84 7.92
C PHE A 239 1.76 10.41 6.60
N VAL A 240 1.41 9.24 6.05
CA VAL A 240 1.75 8.88 4.66
C VAL A 240 1.12 9.88 3.69
N ALA A 241 -0.16 10.21 3.85
CA ALA A 241 -0.84 11.20 3.01
C ALA A 241 -0.18 12.58 3.10
N LEU A 242 0.07 13.05 4.33
CA LEU A 242 0.76 14.33 4.57
C LEU A 242 2.14 14.38 3.86
N GLY A 243 2.95 13.35 4.05
CA GLY A 243 4.27 13.30 3.42
C GLY A 243 4.20 13.27 1.89
N ARG A 244 3.20 12.60 1.29
CA ARG A 244 2.97 12.61 -0.16
C ARG A 244 2.54 13.97 -0.69
N PHE A 245 1.70 14.71 0.02
CA PHE A 245 1.27 16.06 -0.40
C PHE A 245 2.41 17.08 -0.37
N PHE A 246 3.30 16.99 0.60
CA PHE A 246 4.41 17.92 0.76
C PHE A 246 5.73 17.43 0.13
N GLY A 247 5.83 16.14 -0.17
CA GLY A 247 7.05 15.49 -0.67
C GLY A 247 7.64 16.11 -1.91
N ASP A 248 6.81 16.44 -2.92
CA ASP A 248 7.26 17.05 -4.17
C ASP A 248 7.87 18.45 -3.94
N SER A 249 7.25 19.25 -3.07
CA SER A 249 7.74 20.57 -2.71
C SER A 249 9.08 20.50 -1.96
N LEU A 250 9.20 19.54 -1.04
CA LEU A 250 10.44 19.30 -0.31
C LEU A 250 11.54 18.77 -1.24
N ASN A 251 11.21 17.87 -2.16
CA ASN A 251 12.14 17.32 -3.13
C ASN A 251 12.72 18.42 -4.05
N THR A 252 11.87 19.35 -4.49
CA THR A 252 12.29 20.47 -5.31
C THR A 252 13.25 21.41 -4.56
N LYS A 253 13.02 21.65 -3.27
CA LYS A 253 13.82 22.57 -2.43
C LYS A 253 15.12 21.96 -1.92
N LEU A 254 15.09 20.71 -1.46
CA LEU A 254 16.19 20.06 -0.75
C LEU A 254 16.97 19.05 -1.60
N GLY A 255 16.36 18.60 -2.69
CA GLY A 255 16.89 17.56 -3.57
C GLY A 255 16.63 16.13 -3.06
N THR A 256 16.53 15.19 -4.00
CA THR A 256 16.03 13.82 -3.81
C THR A 256 16.77 13.05 -2.72
N ILE A 257 18.11 13.11 -2.71
CA ILE A 257 18.91 12.33 -1.74
C ILE A 257 18.70 12.82 -0.31
N LYS A 258 18.65 14.14 -0.10
CA LYS A 258 18.44 14.70 1.25
C LYS A 258 17.06 14.38 1.77
N VAL A 259 16.03 14.54 0.94
CA VAL A 259 14.65 14.19 1.29
C VAL A 259 14.55 12.71 1.63
N ALA A 260 15.05 11.81 0.78
CA ALA A 260 15.05 10.39 1.05
C ALA A 260 15.71 10.03 2.39
N ARG A 261 16.89 10.61 2.69
CA ARG A 261 17.60 10.37 3.95
C ARG A 261 16.82 10.85 5.17
N VAL A 262 16.32 12.07 5.13
CA VAL A 262 15.55 12.64 6.26
C VAL A 262 14.32 11.78 6.52
N PHE A 263 13.59 11.39 5.49
CA PHE A 263 12.39 10.60 5.64
C PHE A 263 12.68 9.18 6.15
N VAL A 264 13.72 8.51 5.63
CA VAL A 264 14.11 7.18 6.16
C VAL A 264 14.59 7.27 7.61
N ILE A 265 15.35 8.29 7.99
CA ILE A 265 15.75 8.52 9.39
C ILE A 265 14.51 8.74 10.26
N THR A 266 13.52 9.49 9.80
CA THR A 266 12.24 9.68 10.50
C THR A 266 11.53 8.34 10.72
N SER A 267 11.51 7.44 9.72
CA SER A 267 10.99 6.07 9.89
C SER A 267 11.77 5.27 10.93
N ILE A 268 13.09 5.34 10.92
CA ILE A 268 13.92 4.63 11.91
C ILE A 268 13.62 5.12 13.31
N ILE A 269 13.50 6.43 13.53
CA ILE A 269 13.12 7.02 14.82
C ILE A 269 11.73 6.53 15.25
N GLY A 270 10.76 6.53 14.34
CA GLY A 270 9.41 6.01 14.59
C GLY A 270 9.43 4.53 14.99
N LEU A 271 10.25 3.73 14.32
CA LEU A 271 10.40 2.30 14.64
C LEU A 271 11.05 2.12 16.03
N ILE A 272 12.04 2.93 16.40
CA ILE A 272 12.59 2.93 17.75
C ILE A 272 11.48 3.22 18.76
N PHE A 273 10.64 4.24 18.52
CA PHE A 273 9.51 4.57 19.40
C PHE A 273 8.59 3.38 19.59
N LEU A 274 8.22 2.65 18.52
CA LEU A 274 7.38 1.45 18.66
C LEU A 274 8.06 0.36 19.49
N VAL A 275 9.34 0.09 19.25
CA VAL A 275 10.05 -0.99 19.97
C VAL A 275 10.16 -0.71 21.46
N ILE A 276 10.42 0.55 21.86
CA ILE A 276 10.58 0.93 23.28
C ILE A 276 9.27 1.35 23.94
N SER A 277 8.19 1.53 23.18
CA SER A 277 6.92 2.07 23.68
C SER A 277 6.30 1.17 24.76
N ASN A 278 5.86 1.76 25.84
CA ASN A 278 5.04 1.15 26.87
C ASN A 278 3.73 1.92 27.11
N ASP A 279 3.50 2.96 26.36
CA ASP A 279 2.30 3.78 26.43
C ASP A 279 1.74 4.11 25.01
N LEU A 280 0.46 4.44 24.97
CA LEU A 280 -0.26 4.70 23.73
C LEU A 280 0.31 5.87 22.95
N TRP A 281 0.69 6.96 23.60
CA TRP A 281 1.10 8.18 22.93
C TRP A 281 2.44 8.01 22.21
N LEU A 282 3.38 7.31 22.85
CA LEU A 282 4.66 7.00 22.23
C LEU A 282 4.48 6.04 21.04
N ALA A 283 3.58 5.07 21.16
CA ALA A 283 3.23 4.18 20.04
C ALA A 283 2.59 4.94 18.86
N LEU A 284 1.64 5.80 19.14
CA LEU A 284 1.00 6.63 18.12
C LEU A 284 2.00 7.57 17.43
N ALA A 285 2.91 8.20 18.21
CA ALA A 285 4.01 8.99 17.64
C ALA A 285 4.92 8.14 16.75
N GLY A 286 5.20 6.88 17.14
CA GLY A 286 5.95 5.92 16.33
C GLY A 286 5.27 5.66 15.00
N PHE A 287 3.97 5.34 14.98
CA PHE A 287 3.19 5.14 13.75
C PHE A 287 3.18 6.38 12.85
N ALA A 288 2.99 7.57 13.44
CA ALA A 288 3.01 8.83 12.69
C ALA A 288 4.38 9.07 12.02
N LEU A 289 5.47 8.89 12.77
CA LEU A 289 6.82 9.07 12.23
C LEU A 289 7.18 8.05 11.16
N ILE A 290 6.78 6.78 11.33
CA ILE A 290 6.99 5.77 10.28
C ILE A 290 6.19 6.15 9.05
N GLY A 291 4.90 6.52 9.20
CA GLY A 291 4.06 6.92 8.08
C GLY A 291 4.64 8.09 7.29
N LEU A 292 5.06 9.15 7.99
CA LEU A 292 5.76 10.27 7.36
C LEU A 292 7.02 9.79 6.64
N GLY A 293 7.82 8.98 7.31
CA GLY A 293 9.14 8.59 6.84
C GLY A 293 9.15 7.66 5.63
N VAL A 294 8.14 6.80 5.44
CA VAL A 294 8.05 5.92 4.25
C VAL A 294 7.36 6.60 3.06
N SER A 295 6.60 7.67 3.29
CA SER A 295 5.63 8.26 2.36
C SER A 295 6.17 8.59 0.97
N VAL A 296 7.39 9.13 0.88
CA VAL A 296 8.00 9.60 -0.37
C VAL A 296 8.95 8.58 -1.00
N GLY A 297 9.30 7.51 -0.28
CA GLY A 297 10.35 6.59 -0.70
C GLY A 297 10.08 5.91 -2.03
N PHE A 298 8.90 5.31 -2.19
CA PHE A 298 8.52 4.66 -3.44
C PHE A 298 8.37 5.65 -4.62
N PRO A 299 7.68 6.80 -4.51
CA PRO A 299 7.65 7.81 -5.57
C PRO A 299 9.03 8.29 -6.02
N LEU A 300 9.95 8.54 -5.09
CA LEU A 300 11.32 8.94 -5.42
C LEU A 300 12.09 7.83 -6.14
N ALA A 301 11.88 6.56 -5.75
CA ALA A 301 12.48 5.41 -6.41
C ALA A 301 11.95 5.24 -7.85
N VAL A 302 10.64 5.44 -8.07
CA VAL A 302 10.03 5.41 -9.41
C VAL A 302 10.65 6.47 -10.31
N THR A 303 10.74 7.71 -9.84
CA THR A 303 11.35 8.80 -10.61
C THR A 303 12.82 8.53 -10.91
N ALA A 304 13.57 7.98 -9.94
CA ALA A 304 14.98 7.65 -10.15
C ALA A 304 15.16 6.50 -11.15
N ALA A 305 14.36 5.44 -11.06
CA ALA A 305 14.40 4.31 -11.99
C ALA A 305 14.03 4.72 -13.42
N ALA A 306 12.98 5.53 -13.59
CA ALA A 306 12.54 6.07 -14.87
C ALA A 306 13.60 6.93 -15.54
N SER A 307 14.43 7.64 -14.76
CA SER A 307 15.45 8.54 -15.26
C SER A 307 16.77 7.88 -15.70
N ILE A 308 16.92 6.55 -15.55
CA ILE A 308 18.16 5.83 -15.90
C ILE A 308 18.33 5.74 -17.43
N ASP A 309 17.26 5.37 -18.13
CA ASP A 309 17.26 5.18 -19.59
C ASP A 309 15.86 5.41 -20.16
N ASP A 310 15.68 6.45 -20.95
CA ASP A 310 14.39 6.83 -21.56
C ASP A 310 13.78 5.71 -22.43
N LYS A 311 14.62 4.84 -23.04
CA LYS A 311 14.16 3.74 -23.89
C LYS A 311 13.66 2.52 -23.07
N ARG A 312 14.11 2.38 -21.83
CA ARG A 312 13.80 1.26 -20.94
C ARG A 312 13.01 1.67 -19.69
N GLU A 313 12.52 2.91 -19.65
CA GLU A 313 11.78 3.48 -18.51
C GLU A 313 10.71 2.53 -18.00
N ALA A 314 9.81 2.07 -18.88
CA ALA A 314 8.71 1.19 -18.51
C ALA A 314 9.18 -0.14 -17.89
N SER A 315 10.25 -0.74 -18.43
CA SER A 315 10.82 -2.00 -17.92
C SER A 315 11.45 -1.82 -16.55
N TYR A 316 12.14 -0.71 -16.32
CA TYR A 316 12.80 -0.42 -15.04
C TYR A 316 11.78 -0.12 -13.94
N VAL A 317 10.74 0.66 -14.25
CA VAL A 317 9.65 0.92 -13.32
C VAL A 317 8.85 -0.35 -13.01
N ALA A 318 8.59 -1.20 -14.00
CA ALA A 318 7.92 -2.48 -13.78
C ALA A 318 8.73 -3.41 -12.87
N PHE A 319 10.05 -3.51 -13.06
CA PHE A 319 10.92 -4.30 -12.20
C PHE A 319 10.98 -3.74 -10.78
N LEU A 320 11.09 -2.41 -10.63
CA LEU A 320 11.02 -1.73 -9.34
C LEU A 320 9.71 -2.06 -8.61
N SER A 321 8.57 -1.98 -9.31
CA SER A 321 7.26 -2.26 -8.75
C SER A 321 7.13 -3.71 -8.29
N LEU A 322 7.68 -4.67 -9.05
CA LEU A 322 7.73 -6.08 -8.67
C LEU A 322 8.53 -6.29 -7.38
N ILE A 323 9.74 -5.72 -7.28
CA ILE A 323 10.58 -5.85 -6.08
C ILE A 323 9.92 -5.16 -4.86
N SER A 324 9.26 -4.03 -5.08
CA SER A 324 8.50 -3.32 -4.03
C SER A 324 7.32 -4.15 -3.53
N LEU A 325 6.58 -4.80 -4.43
CA LEU A 325 5.48 -5.70 -4.06
C LEU A 325 5.98 -6.93 -3.28
N ILE A 326 7.17 -7.47 -3.65
CA ILE A 326 7.82 -8.55 -2.88
C ILE A 326 8.19 -8.03 -1.48
N GLY A 327 8.70 -6.81 -1.35
CA GLY A 327 8.97 -6.18 -0.06
C GLY A 327 7.72 -6.11 0.82
N PHE A 328 6.63 -5.61 0.27
CA PHE A 328 5.35 -5.52 0.95
C PHE A 328 4.82 -6.90 1.40
N LEU A 329 5.04 -7.94 0.59
CA LEU A 329 4.64 -9.32 0.87
C LEU A 329 5.48 -9.99 1.96
N VAL A 330 6.80 -9.77 1.95
CA VAL A 330 7.76 -10.49 2.79
C VAL A 330 7.79 -9.99 4.24
N GLY A 331 7.54 -8.69 4.44
CA GLY A 331 7.58 -8.06 5.76
C GLY A 331 6.67 -8.73 6.80
N PRO A 332 5.36 -8.82 6.56
CA PRO A 332 4.42 -9.36 7.53
C PRO A 332 4.72 -10.80 7.99
N PRO A 333 5.04 -11.78 7.11
CA PRO A 333 5.39 -13.13 7.53
C PRO A 333 6.64 -13.20 8.41
N ILE A 334 7.71 -12.51 8.04
CA ILE A 334 8.95 -12.51 8.83
C ILE A 334 8.67 -11.99 10.25
N ILE A 335 7.90 -10.91 10.36
CA ILE A 335 7.50 -10.35 11.65
C ILE A 335 6.62 -11.34 12.42
N GLY A 336 5.61 -11.93 11.76
CA GLY A 336 4.68 -12.86 12.40
C GLY A 336 5.37 -14.11 12.95
N PHE A 337 6.27 -14.72 12.18
CA PHE A 337 7.03 -15.89 12.64
C PHE A 337 7.94 -15.57 13.83
N LEU A 338 8.64 -14.44 13.81
CA LEU A 338 9.47 -14.04 14.93
C LEU A 338 8.62 -13.63 16.14
N ALA A 339 7.54 -12.89 15.92
CA ALA A 339 6.65 -12.44 16.98
C ALA A 339 5.92 -13.60 17.67
N ASN A 340 5.69 -14.72 16.99
CA ASN A 340 5.05 -15.90 17.55
C ASN A 340 5.92 -16.59 18.61
N THR A 341 7.24 -16.56 18.43
CA THR A 341 8.20 -17.16 19.38
C THR A 341 8.70 -16.18 20.44
N THR A 342 8.44 -14.87 20.24
CA THR A 342 8.90 -13.81 21.14
C THR A 342 7.74 -12.85 21.49
N ASN A 343 7.70 -11.69 20.88
CA ASN A 343 6.61 -10.73 20.95
C ASN A 343 6.65 -9.80 19.71
N LEU A 344 5.58 -9.03 19.50
CA LEU A 344 5.46 -8.22 18.30
C LEU A 344 6.49 -7.09 18.23
N LYS A 345 6.91 -6.50 19.37
CA LYS A 345 7.98 -5.48 19.39
C LYS A 345 9.30 -6.05 18.86
N THR A 346 9.64 -7.27 19.28
CA THR A 346 10.84 -7.97 18.76
C THR A 346 10.67 -8.29 17.27
N GLY A 347 9.48 -8.74 16.85
CA GLY A 347 9.19 -8.97 15.43
C GLY A 347 9.41 -7.73 14.57
N LEU A 348 8.98 -6.56 15.04
CA LEU A 348 9.15 -5.28 14.32
C LEU A 348 10.62 -4.88 14.16
N THR A 349 11.54 -5.36 15.01
CA THR A 349 12.97 -5.06 14.83
C THR A 349 13.54 -5.56 13.51
N MET A 350 12.88 -6.54 12.87
CA MET A 350 13.25 -7.03 11.53
C MET A 350 13.14 -5.97 10.43
N LEU A 351 12.49 -4.85 10.70
CA LEU A 351 12.42 -3.72 9.77
C LEU A 351 13.70 -2.87 9.77
N PHE A 352 14.50 -2.89 10.86
CA PHE A 352 15.73 -2.09 10.92
C PHE A 352 16.73 -2.40 9.79
N PRO A 353 17.06 -3.67 9.48
CA PRO A 353 17.97 -3.96 8.37
C PRO A 353 17.48 -3.38 7.04
N GLY A 354 16.18 -3.48 6.75
CA GLY A 354 15.58 -2.93 5.53
C GLY A 354 15.68 -1.40 5.47
N LEU A 355 15.33 -0.71 6.57
CA LEU A 355 15.41 0.75 6.64
C LEU A 355 16.87 1.25 6.62
N LEU A 356 17.79 0.58 7.29
CA LEU A 356 19.22 0.91 7.23
C LEU A 356 19.80 0.72 5.82
N LEU A 357 19.41 -0.36 5.14
CA LEU A 357 19.77 -0.58 3.74
C LEU A 357 19.21 0.53 2.84
N SER A 358 17.95 0.93 3.05
CA SER A 358 17.34 2.06 2.34
C SER A 358 18.08 3.36 2.60
N LEU A 359 18.47 3.63 3.85
CA LEU A 359 19.26 4.81 4.20
C LEU A 359 20.60 4.84 3.45
N PHE A 360 21.31 3.73 3.45
CA PHE A 360 22.60 3.60 2.76
C PHE A 360 22.45 3.77 1.23
N LEU A 361 21.43 3.13 0.65
CA LEU A 361 21.18 3.16 -0.80
C LEU A 361 20.47 4.44 -1.28
N SER A 362 20.04 5.32 -0.39
CA SER A 362 19.45 6.63 -0.75
C SER A 362 20.30 7.44 -1.73
N SER A 363 21.63 7.27 -1.69
CA SER A 363 22.58 7.91 -2.62
C SER A 363 22.41 7.48 -4.07
N LYS A 364 21.74 6.34 -4.33
CA LYS A 364 21.46 5.83 -5.67
C LYS A 364 20.26 6.54 -6.34
N LEU A 365 19.46 7.28 -5.57
CA LEU A 365 18.30 8.05 -6.06
C LEU A 365 18.71 9.35 -6.79
N ARG A 366 19.85 9.38 -7.44
CA ARG A 366 20.27 10.55 -8.22
C ARG A 366 19.36 10.68 -9.45
N SER A 367 18.44 11.65 -9.44
CA SER A 367 17.78 12.10 -10.66
C SER A 367 18.82 12.79 -11.54
N SER A 368 18.94 12.39 -12.81
CA SER A 368 19.61 13.22 -13.81
C SER A 368 18.88 14.54 -13.83
N LYS A 369 19.61 15.67 -13.72
CA LYS A 369 19.03 17.02 -13.82
C LYS A 369 18.14 17.07 -15.07
N PRO A 370 16.95 17.70 -14.99
CA PRO A 370 16.17 17.94 -16.18
C PRO A 370 17.08 18.67 -17.18
N LYS A 371 17.28 18.09 -18.38
CA LYS A 371 17.90 18.81 -19.48
C LYS A 371 17.10 20.10 -19.64
N LYS A 372 17.76 21.28 -19.44
CA LYS A 372 17.18 22.55 -19.86
C LYS A 372 16.77 22.36 -21.32
N ARG A 373 15.49 22.41 -21.60
CA ARG A 373 15.00 22.62 -22.95
C ARG A 373 15.63 23.94 -23.40
N ASN A 374 16.60 23.85 -24.28
CA ASN A 374 16.99 25.00 -25.08
C ASN A 374 15.79 25.25 -26.01
N ASP A 375 14.97 26.22 -25.63
CA ASP A 375 14.00 26.87 -26.54
C ASP A 375 14.75 27.73 -27.54
#